data_e7f31807f64fa9d95c2f7d2e994fe7ca
#
_entry.id   e7f31807f64fa9d95c2f7d2e994fe7ca
#
_cell.length_a   1.000
_cell.length_b   1.000
_cell.length_c   1.000
_cell.angle_alpha   90.00
_cell.angle_beta   90.00
_cell.angle_gamma   90.00
#
_symmetry.space_group_name_H-M   'P 1'
#
loop_
_entity.id
_entity.type
_entity.pdbx_description
1 polymer ?
#
loop_
_entity_poly.entity_id
_entity_poly.type
_entity_poly.pdbx_seq_one_letter_code
_entity_poly.pdbx_strand_id
1 'polypeptide(L)'
;DKRVNLVTPALFALASTPEEMARQDVEAVREIVRPCGLSERKASAIVNLSRILVEKYQGQVPCDFAALESLPGVGHKTASVVMTQAFGVPAFPVDTHIFRLSRLWGLSKGKTVEAVERDLKSLFPENSWGDLHLRIVLYGREYCSARGCGGRCPICSRLAREDGSAGV
;
A
#
# COMPACT_ATOMS: atom_id res chain seq x y z
N ASP A 1 0.38 -6.40 -8.15
CA ASP A 1 1.72 -6.72 -7.64
C ASP A 1 2.54 -7.60 -8.59
N LYS A 2 1.95 -8.68 -9.19
CA LYS A 2 2.69 -9.50 -10.16
C LYS A 2 3.29 -8.64 -11.29
N ARG A 3 2.52 -7.66 -11.81
CA ARG A 3 3.00 -6.76 -12.88
C ARG A 3 4.09 -5.81 -12.37
N VAL A 4 3.96 -5.31 -11.16
CA VAL A 4 4.98 -4.44 -10.55
C VAL A 4 6.29 -5.20 -10.40
N ASN A 5 6.26 -6.41 -9.85
CA ASN A 5 7.44 -7.24 -9.67
C ASN A 5 8.15 -7.60 -10.99
N LEU A 6 7.40 -7.68 -12.10
CA LEU A 6 7.98 -7.94 -13.43
C LEU A 6 8.73 -6.72 -13.98
N VAL A 7 8.29 -5.51 -13.70
CA VAL A 7 8.90 -4.28 -14.27
C VAL A 7 9.98 -3.69 -13.35
N THR A 8 9.95 -3.97 -12.06
CA THR A 8 10.87 -3.41 -11.07
C THR A 8 12.35 -3.67 -11.40
N PRO A 9 12.78 -4.89 -11.81
CA PRO A 9 14.17 -5.11 -12.18
C PRO A 9 14.64 -4.22 -13.35
N ALA A 10 13.82 -4.07 -14.38
CA ALA A 10 14.15 -3.22 -15.51
C ALA A 10 14.19 -1.73 -15.13
N LEU A 11 13.29 -1.29 -14.24
CA LEU A 11 13.27 0.08 -13.75
C LEU A 11 14.54 0.41 -12.96
N PHE A 12 14.97 -0.49 -12.06
CA PHE A 12 16.19 -0.29 -11.29
C PHE A 12 17.48 -0.52 -12.10
N ALA A 13 17.41 -1.29 -13.18
CA ALA A 13 18.53 -1.37 -14.13
C ALA A 13 18.71 -0.09 -14.95
N LEU A 14 17.59 0.64 -15.20
CA LEU A 14 17.65 1.95 -15.85
C LEU A 14 18.23 3.02 -14.93
N ALA A 15 17.82 3.03 -13.66
CA ALA A 15 18.26 3.99 -12.65
C ALA A 15 18.02 3.41 -11.26
N SER A 16 19.10 3.26 -10.48
CA SER A 16 19.08 2.65 -9.14
C SER A 16 19.07 3.66 -8.00
N THR A 17 19.37 4.92 -8.30
CA THR A 17 19.39 6.03 -7.33
C THR A 17 18.42 7.15 -7.72
N PRO A 18 18.00 8.00 -6.77
CA PRO A 18 17.19 9.17 -7.08
C PRO A 18 17.86 10.12 -8.07
N GLU A 19 19.18 10.28 -7.99
CA GLU A 19 19.98 11.13 -8.89
C GLU A 19 19.96 10.61 -10.32
N GLU A 20 20.09 9.31 -10.50
CA GLU A 20 20.01 8.66 -11.81
C GLU A 20 18.59 8.74 -12.37
N MET A 21 17.58 8.46 -11.53
CA MET A 21 16.18 8.49 -11.94
C MET A 21 15.70 9.90 -12.28
N ALA A 22 16.15 10.93 -11.56
CA ALA A 22 15.83 12.32 -11.82
C ALA A 22 16.27 12.81 -13.22
N ARG A 23 17.28 12.16 -13.80
CA ARG A 23 17.83 12.47 -15.14
C ARG A 23 17.18 11.69 -16.27
N GLN A 24 16.32 10.72 -15.95
CA GLN A 24 15.69 9.91 -16.98
C GLN A 24 14.61 10.68 -17.74
N ASP A 25 14.47 10.30 -18.99
CA ASP A 25 13.31 10.70 -19.77
C ASP A 25 12.05 10.01 -19.23
N VAL A 26 10.99 10.78 -19.02
CA VAL A 26 9.69 10.27 -18.55
C VAL A 26 9.16 9.18 -19.51
N GLU A 27 9.40 9.32 -20.81
CA GLU A 27 8.97 8.34 -21.80
C GLU A 27 9.70 7.00 -21.64
N ALA A 28 11.01 7.00 -21.37
CA ALA A 28 11.78 5.79 -21.11
C ALA A 28 11.24 5.05 -19.88
N VAL A 29 10.95 5.79 -18.80
CA VAL A 29 10.33 5.22 -17.58
C VAL A 29 8.91 4.72 -17.88
N ARG A 30 8.13 5.45 -18.69
CA ARG A 30 6.76 5.08 -19.07
C ARG A 30 6.71 3.73 -19.79
N GLU A 31 7.61 3.51 -20.73
CA GLU A 31 7.66 2.24 -21.46
C GLU A 31 7.91 1.05 -20.52
N ILE A 32 8.78 1.21 -19.54
CA ILE A 32 9.04 0.15 -18.54
C ILE A 32 7.82 -0.12 -17.68
N VAL A 33 7.16 0.92 -17.14
CA VAL A 33 6.04 0.76 -16.21
C VAL A 33 4.68 0.57 -16.90
N ARG A 34 4.64 0.56 -18.24
CA ARG A 34 3.41 0.41 -19.04
C ARG A 34 2.52 -0.77 -18.62
N PRO A 35 3.05 -1.97 -18.30
CA PRO A 35 2.22 -3.09 -17.86
C PRO A 35 1.45 -2.85 -16.56
N CYS A 36 1.85 -1.86 -15.75
CA CYS A 36 1.20 -1.55 -14.46
C CYS A 36 -0.06 -0.70 -14.59
N GLY A 37 -0.40 -0.21 -15.80
CA GLY A 37 -1.49 0.73 -16.03
C GLY A 37 -1.21 2.14 -15.47
N LEU A 38 -1.91 3.16 -15.96
CA LEU A 38 -1.67 4.58 -15.60
C LEU A 38 -0.19 4.97 -15.76
N SER A 39 0.47 4.44 -16.77
CA SER A 39 1.92 4.48 -16.94
C SER A 39 2.46 5.91 -17.07
N GLU A 40 1.76 6.78 -17.78
CA GLU A 40 2.14 8.18 -17.93
C GLU A 40 2.19 8.92 -16.58
N ARG A 41 1.11 8.80 -15.78
CA ARG A 41 1.06 9.41 -14.45
C ARG A 41 2.13 8.82 -13.51
N LYS A 42 2.36 7.51 -13.59
CA LYS A 42 3.37 6.83 -12.76
C LYS A 42 4.78 7.24 -13.15
N ALA A 43 5.11 7.26 -14.44
CA ALA A 43 6.42 7.66 -14.91
C ALA A 43 6.73 9.12 -14.55
N SER A 44 5.80 10.02 -14.82
CA SER A 44 5.93 11.42 -14.41
C SER A 44 6.11 11.56 -12.90
N ALA A 45 5.33 10.83 -12.10
CA ALA A 45 5.47 10.85 -10.65
C ALA A 45 6.84 10.32 -10.20
N ILE A 46 7.32 9.20 -10.74
CA ILE A 46 8.62 8.60 -10.40
C ILE A 46 9.77 9.58 -10.69
N VAL A 47 9.82 10.16 -11.87
CA VAL A 47 10.88 11.09 -12.24
C VAL A 47 10.82 12.37 -11.40
N ASN A 48 9.62 12.94 -11.21
CA ASN A 48 9.46 14.19 -10.48
C ASN A 48 9.71 14.02 -8.98
N LEU A 49 9.23 12.92 -8.35
CA LEU A 49 9.56 12.68 -6.94
C LEU A 49 11.07 12.52 -6.74
N SER A 50 11.76 11.86 -7.68
CA SER A 50 13.23 11.70 -7.62
C SER A 50 13.94 13.04 -7.72
N ARG A 51 13.50 13.96 -8.58
CA ARG A 51 14.01 15.33 -8.63
C ARG A 51 13.84 16.05 -7.29
N ILE A 52 12.65 15.97 -6.69
CA ILE A 52 12.38 16.58 -5.38
C ILE A 52 13.25 15.96 -4.29
N LEU A 53 13.44 14.63 -4.29
CA LEU A 53 14.33 13.96 -3.34
C LEU A 53 15.76 14.51 -3.45
N VAL A 54 16.27 14.66 -4.67
CA VAL A 54 17.62 15.22 -4.89
C VAL A 54 17.68 16.67 -4.44
N GLU A 55 16.75 17.51 -4.87
CA GLU A 55 16.78 18.95 -4.64
C GLU A 55 16.55 19.35 -3.17
N LYS A 56 15.60 18.69 -2.51
CA LYS A 56 15.18 19.07 -1.14
C LYS A 56 15.73 18.18 -0.05
N TYR A 57 16.02 16.92 -0.37
CA TYR A 57 16.35 15.89 0.62
C TYR A 57 17.71 15.22 0.34
N GLN A 58 18.54 15.79 -0.53
CA GLN A 58 19.90 15.28 -0.83
C GLN A 58 19.90 13.81 -1.29
N GLY A 59 18.88 13.42 -2.05
CA GLY A 59 18.69 12.04 -2.52
C GLY A 59 18.17 11.06 -1.46
N GLN A 60 17.85 11.53 -0.25
CA GLN A 60 17.35 10.68 0.82
C GLN A 60 15.83 10.70 0.89
N VAL A 61 15.23 9.58 1.28
CA VAL A 61 13.79 9.51 1.55
C VAL A 61 13.52 10.12 2.92
N PRO A 62 12.64 11.15 3.04
CA PRO A 62 12.37 11.78 4.33
C PRO A 62 11.55 10.85 5.25
N CYS A 63 11.94 10.80 6.54
CA CYS A 63 11.20 10.10 7.59
C CYS A 63 10.15 11.04 8.22
N ASP A 64 9.23 11.54 7.40
CA ASP A 64 8.16 12.45 7.80
C ASP A 64 6.93 12.27 6.91
N PHE A 65 5.74 12.12 7.52
CA PHE A 65 4.51 11.88 6.76
C PHE A 65 4.16 13.04 5.82
N ALA A 66 4.24 14.28 6.29
CA ALA A 66 3.86 15.42 5.48
C ALA A 66 4.83 15.60 4.31
N ALA A 67 6.13 15.39 4.54
CA ALA A 67 7.14 15.40 3.50
C ALA A 67 6.89 14.32 2.45
N LEU A 68 6.61 13.08 2.88
CA LEU A 68 6.30 11.97 1.98
C LEU A 68 5.04 12.24 1.16
N GLU A 69 3.96 12.69 1.79
CA GLU A 69 2.68 12.97 1.13
C GLU A 69 2.74 14.16 0.17
N SER A 70 3.74 15.04 0.35
CA SER A 70 4.00 16.15 -0.59
C SER A 70 4.63 15.69 -1.90
N LEU A 71 5.17 14.45 -1.96
CA LEU A 71 5.84 13.93 -3.15
C LEU A 71 4.82 13.47 -4.21
N PRO A 72 5.06 13.73 -5.49
CA PRO A 72 4.20 13.28 -6.58
C PRO A 72 3.95 11.77 -6.54
N GLY A 73 2.68 11.38 -6.56
CA GLY A 73 2.28 9.96 -6.58
C GLY A 73 2.33 9.26 -5.22
N VAL A 74 2.70 9.96 -4.16
CA VAL A 74 2.71 9.44 -2.78
C VAL A 74 1.47 9.95 -2.05
N GLY A 75 0.53 9.06 -1.80
CA GLY A 75 -0.62 9.34 -0.93
C GLY A 75 -0.42 8.73 0.46
N HIS A 76 -1.36 8.98 1.38
CA HIS A 76 -1.30 8.54 2.78
C HIS A 76 -0.96 7.04 2.94
N LYS A 77 -1.59 6.17 2.14
CA LYS A 77 -1.28 4.73 2.14
C LYS A 77 0.18 4.43 1.81
N THR A 78 0.74 5.10 0.79
CA THR A 78 2.13 4.88 0.37
C THR A 78 3.08 5.43 1.42
N ALA A 79 2.84 6.62 1.95
CA ALA A 79 3.61 7.20 3.05
C ALA A 79 3.62 6.27 4.27
N SER A 80 2.45 5.75 4.67
CA SER A 80 2.32 4.81 5.79
C SER A 80 3.14 3.52 5.58
N VAL A 81 3.16 2.97 4.34
CA VAL A 81 3.99 1.80 4.02
C VAL A 81 5.48 2.14 4.13
N VAL A 82 5.92 3.29 3.60
CA VAL A 82 7.32 3.73 3.68
C VAL A 82 7.72 3.92 5.15
N MET A 83 6.91 4.60 5.94
CA MET A 83 7.17 4.84 7.36
C MET A 83 7.34 3.54 8.14
N THR A 84 6.46 2.56 7.90
CA THR A 84 6.54 1.24 8.59
C THR A 84 7.70 0.38 8.10
N GLN A 85 7.87 0.26 6.78
CA GLN A 85 8.78 -0.73 6.21
C GLN A 85 10.23 -0.23 6.13
N ALA A 86 10.43 1.07 5.89
CA ALA A 86 11.77 1.63 5.76
C ALA A 86 12.29 2.24 7.06
N PHE A 87 11.40 2.81 7.88
CA PHE A 87 11.81 3.55 9.08
C PHE A 87 11.38 2.89 10.40
N GLY A 88 10.59 1.83 10.35
CA GLY A 88 10.08 1.17 11.57
C GLY A 88 9.11 2.03 12.39
N VAL A 89 8.60 3.14 11.82
CA VAL A 89 7.63 4.00 12.47
C VAL A 89 6.25 3.36 12.40
N PRO A 90 5.56 3.15 13.53
CA PRO A 90 4.28 2.50 13.53
C PRO A 90 3.23 3.26 12.71
N ALA A 91 2.65 2.58 11.72
CA ALA A 91 1.51 3.07 10.94
C ALA A 91 0.63 1.88 10.54
N PHE A 92 -0.64 2.13 10.28
CA PHE A 92 -1.58 1.13 9.80
C PHE A 92 -2.03 1.47 8.38
N PRO A 93 -1.25 1.11 7.33
CA PRO A 93 -1.65 1.42 5.97
C PRO A 93 -2.96 0.71 5.61
N VAL A 94 -3.99 1.45 5.21
CA VAL A 94 -5.28 0.87 4.80
C VAL A 94 -5.37 0.85 3.28
N ASP A 95 -5.28 -0.36 2.70
CA ASP A 95 -5.51 -0.59 1.28
C ASP A 95 -6.93 -1.15 1.04
N THR A 96 -7.25 -1.46 -0.20
CA THR A 96 -8.56 -2.01 -0.57
C THR A 96 -8.86 -3.36 0.08
N HIS A 97 -7.84 -4.19 0.37
CA HIS A 97 -8.01 -5.46 1.08
C HIS A 97 -8.35 -5.22 2.55
N ILE A 98 -7.58 -4.37 3.21
CA ILE A 98 -7.80 -4.03 4.62
C ILE A 98 -9.15 -3.34 4.79
N PHE A 99 -9.46 -2.34 3.95
CA PHE A 99 -10.74 -1.65 3.99
C PHE A 99 -11.93 -2.63 3.89
N ARG A 100 -11.87 -3.56 2.95
CA ARG A 100 -12.91 -4.55 2.73
C ARG A 100 -12.98 -5.57 3.87
N LEU A 101 -11.84 -6.15 4.26
CA LEU A 101 -11.80 -7.23 5.24
C LEU A 101 -12.12 -6.74 6.66
N SER A 102 -11.64 -5.56 7.04
CA SER A 102 -11.95 -4.98 8.35
C SER A 102 -13.46 -4.77 8.54
N ARG A 103 -14.15 -4.36 7.48
CA ARG A 103 -15.61 -4.21 7.51
C ARG A 103 -16.32 -5.57 7.47
N LEU A 104 -15.84 -6.50 6.65
CA LEU A 104 -16.41 -7.84 6.56
C LEU A 104 -16.28 -8.60 7.88
N TRP A 105 -15.20 -8.40 8.61
CA TRP A 105 -14.95 -9.05 9.90
C TRP A 105 -15.48 -8.27 11.09
N GLY A 106 -16.17 -7.17 10.89
CA GLY A 106 -16.76 -6.38 11.97
C GLY A 106 -15.75 -5.57 12.78
N LEU A 107 -14.49 -5.49 12.34
CA LEU A 107 -13.45 -4.72 13.02
C LEU A 107 -13.66 -3.21 12.88
N SER A 108 -14.36 -2.77 11.85
CA SER A 108 -14.69 -1.36 11.63
C SER A 108 -16.05 -1.23 10.93
N LYS A 109 -16.78 -0.20 11.33
CA LYS A 109 -17.99 0.28 10.62
C LYS A 109 -17.69 1.52 9.77
N GLY A 110 -16.43 1.95 9.70
CA GLY A 110 -15.97 3.12 8.99
C GLY A 110 -16.33 3.07 7.50
N LYS A 111 -16.74 4.22 6.96
CA LYS A 111 -17.09 4.37 5.53
C LYS A 111 -15.95 4.98 4.70
N THR A 112 -14.92 5.50 5.36
CA THR A 112 -13.72 6.07 4.72
C THR A 112 -12.48 5.34 5.19
N VAL A 113 -11.37 5.50 4.44
CA VAL A 113 -10.08 4.87 4.76
C VAL A 113 -9.58 5.36 6.12
N GLU A 114 -9.70 6.65 6.39
CA GLU A 114 -9.26 7.28 7.64
C GLU A 114 -10.07 6.79 8.84
N ALA A 115 -11.37 6.56 8.67
CA ALA A 115 -12.21 6.01 9.73
C ALA A 115 -11.82 4.56 10.04
N VAL A 116 -11.59 3.73 9.00
CA VAL A 116 -11.13 2.35 9.19
C VAL A 116 -9.75 2.32 9.83
N GLU A 117 -8.82 3.16 9.41
CA GLU A 117 -7.49 3.25 10.01
C GLU A 117 -7.58 3.59 11.50
N ARG A 118 -8.36 4.62 11.86
CA ARG A 118 -8.56 5.01 13.26
C ARG A 118 -9.16 3.87 14.11
N ASP A 119 -10.17 3.19 13.56
CA ASP A 119 -10.80 2.07 14.27
C ASP A 119 -9.79 0.94 14.50
N LEU A 120 -9.00 0.56 13.49
CA LEU A 120 -7.99 -0.49 13.61
C LEU A 120 -6.88 -0.09 14.59
N LYS A 121 -6.43 1.15 14.56
CA LYS A 121 -5.44 1.69 15.52
C LYS A 121 -5.96 1.67 16.95
N SER A 122 -7.25 1.82 17.17
CA SER A 122 -7.85 1.72 18.51
C SER A 122 -8.01 0.29 19.01
N LEU A 123 -8.14 -0.68 18.11
CA LEU A 123 -8.34 -2.10 18.43
C LEU A 123 -7.03 -2.85 18.70
N PHE A 124 -5.95 -2.45 18.08
CA PHE A 124 -4.70 -3.20 18.11
C PHE A 124 -3.55 -2.36 18.69
N PRO A 125 -2.63 -2.99 19.43
CA PRO A 125 -1.48 -2.29 19.96
C PRO A 125 -0.57 -1.79 18.86
N GLU A 126 0.01 -0.61 19.05
CA GLU A 126 0.79 0.13 18.07
C GLU A 126 1.92 -0.69 17.44
N ASN A 127 2.62 -1.46 18.25
CA ASN A 127 3.73 -2.31 17.81
C ASN A 127 3.32 -3.46 16.86
N SER A 128 2.02 -3.73 16.73
CA SER A 128 1.48 -4.77 15.85
C SER A 128 0.95 -4.26 14.51
N TRP A 129 0.85 -2.95 14.31
CA TRP A 129 0.15 -2.38 13.14
C TRP A 129 0.78 -2.77 11.81
N GLY A 130 2.11 -2.69 11.71
CA GLY A 130 2.83 -3.06 10.49
C GLY A 130 2.67 -4.54 10.13
N ASP A 131 2.81 -5.43 11.11
CA ASP A 131 2.63 -6.87 10.94
C ASP A 131 1.20 -7.23 10.57
N LEU A 132 0.22 -6.65 11.25
CA LEU A 132 -1.19 -6.88 10.98
C LEU A 132 -1.57 -6.41 9.58
N HIS A 133 -1.07 -5.24 9.16
CA HIS A 133 -1.25 -4.78 7.79
C HIS A 133 -0.84 -5.87 6.79
N LEU A 134 0.39 -6.37 6.88
CA LEU A 134 0.90 -7.39 5.96
C LEU A 134 0.08 -8.68 6.02
N ARG A 135 -0.23 -9.17 7.21
CA ARG A 135 -1.01 -10.40 7.42
C ARG A 135 -2.41 -10.29 6.82
N ILE A 136 -3.11 -9.18 7.03
CA ILE A 136 -4.45 -8.96 6.49
C ILE A 136 -4.43 -8.88 4.96
N VAL A 137 -3.44 -8.18 4.39
CA VAL A 137 -3.27 -8.09 2.92
C VAL A 137 -3.02 -9.46 2.31
N LEU A 138 -2.07 -10.23 2.87
CA LEU A 138 -1.74 -11.58 2.39
C LEU A 138 -2.94 -12.53 2.52
N TYR A 139 -3.62 -12.51 3.67
CA TYR A 139 -4.84 -13.27 3.87
C TYR A 139 -5.93 -12.93 2.85
N GLY A 140 -6.11 -11.65 2.59
CA GLY A 140 -7.08 -11.18 1.59
C GLY A 140 -6.78 -11.64 0.18
N ARG A 141 -5.51 -11.80 -0.17
CA ARG A 141 -5.08 -12.30 -1.47
C ARG A 141 -5.25 -13.81 -1.61
N GLU A 142 -4.91 -14.53 -0.57
CA GLU A 142 -4.83 -15.99 -0.61
C GLU A 142 -6.19 -16.65 -0.30
N TYR A 143 -6.85 -16.23 0.77
CA TYR A 143 -8.02 -16.92 1.31
C TYR A 143 -9.35 -16.20 1.08
N CYS A 144 -9.35 -14.86 1.06
CA CYS A 144 -10.58 -14.07 0.98
C CYS A 144 -10.46 -12.95 -0.06
N SER A 145 -10.59 -13.32 -1.32
CA SER A 145 -10.46 -12.37 -2.44
C SER A 145 -11.65 -11.39 -2.53
N ALA A 146 -11.52 -10.36 -3.37
CA ALA A 146 -12.61 -9.40 -3.62
C ALA A 146 -13.87 -10.04 -4.26
N ARG A 147 -13.72 -11.20 -4.89
CA ARG A 147 -14.85 -11.98 -5.43
C ARG A 147 -15.61 -12.76 -4.34
N GLY A 148 -15.15 -12.63 -3.08
CA GLY A 148 -15.66 -13.40 -1.96
C GLY A 148 -15.01 -14.77 -1.82
N CYS A 149 -15.12 -15.34 -0.62
CA CYS A 149 -14.70 -16.71 -0.31
C CYS A 149 -15.89 -17.68 -0.15
N GLY A 150 -17.12 -17.18 -0.28
CA GLY A 150 -18.34 -17.96 -0.03
C GLY A 150 -18.42 -18.54 1.38
N GLY A 151 -17.92 -17.80 2.38
CA GLY A 151 -17.85 -18.26 3.77
C GLY A 151 -16.83 -19.37 4.06
N ARG A 152 -16.04 -19.78 3.06
CA ARG A 152 -15.12 -20.93 3.18
C ARG A 152 -13.78 -20.62 3.83
N CYS A 153 -13.37 -19.37 3.86
CA CYS A 153 -12.12 -19.03 4.53
C CYS A 153 -12.25 -19.15 6.06
N PRO A 154 -11.19 -19.51 6.80
CA PRO A 154 -11.25 -19.78 8.24
C PRO A 154 -11.91 -18.68 9.06
N ILE A 155 -11.65 -17.41 8.77
CA ILE A 155 -12.22 -16.29 9.51
C ILE A 155 -13.71 -16.13 9.19
N CYS A 156 -14.09 -16.07 7.91
CA CYS A 156 -15.50 -15.89 7.55
C CYS A 156 -16.38 -17.06 7.99
N SER A 157 -15.87 -18.31 7.94
CA SER A 157 -16.61 -19.49 8.42
C SER A 157 -16.81 -19.48 9.93
N ARG A 158 -15.88 -18.89 10.69
CA ARG A 158 -16.01 -18.73 12.13
C ARG A 158 -17.02 -17.65 12.49
N LEU A 159 -16.93 -16.48 11.86
CA LEU A 159 -17.88 -15.37 12.07
C LEU A 159 -19.32 -15.78 11.73
N ALA A 160 -19.53 -16.50 10.63
CA ALA A 160 -20.85 -16.99 10.25
C ALA A 160 -21.48 -17.95 11.27
N ARG A 161 -20.65 -18.72 12.01
CA ARG A 161 -21.11 -19.58 13.11
C ARG A 161 -21.50 -18.79 14.36
N GLU A 162 -20.72 -17.74 14.68
CA GLU A 162 -20.94 -16.89 15.86
C GLU A 162 -22.20 -16.02 15.68
N ASP A 163 -22.49 -15.56 14.47
CA ASP A 163 -23.68 -14.74 14.14
C ASP A 163 -24.95 -15.55 13.90
N GLY A 164 -24.91 -16.87 13.98
CA GLY A 164 -26.04 -17.74 13.70
C GLY A 164 -26.54 -17.73 12.24
N SER A 165 -25.85 -17.05 11.34
CA SER A 165 -26.14 -17.01 9.91
C SER A 165 -25.38 -18.13 9.18
N ALA A 166 -25.84 -19.35 9.34
CA ALA A 166 -25.44 -20.44 8.46
C ALA A 166 -26.01 -20.19 7.06
N GLY A 167 -25.20 -19.58 6.18
CA GLY A 167 -25.48 -19.48 4.75
C GLY A 167 -25.53 -18.06 4.19
N VAL A 168 -24.39 -17.57 3.76
CA VAL A 168 -24.25 -16.61 2.65
C VAL A 168 -23.19 -17.13 1.68
#